data_3e73e6b656ddb6707ad26ffdb94f181c
#
_entry.id   3e73e6b656ddb6707ad26ffdb94f181c
#
_cell.length_a   1.000
_cell.length_b   1.000
_cell.length_c   1.000
_cell.angle_alpha   90.00
_cell.angle_beta   90.00
_cell.angle_gamma   90.00
#
_symmetry.space_group_name_H-M   'P 1'
#
loop_
_entity.id
_entity.type
_entity.pdbx_description
1 polymer ?
#
loop_
_entity_poly.entity_id
_entity_poly.type
_entity_poly.pdbx_seq_one_letter_code
_entity_poly.pdbx_strand_id
1 'polypeptide(L)'
;KVEVVCPVEVVNEVRTKLLDTPGIQQILEAIQFDNMNTLDEIKVVVNDIMAKEIQGKTFVVRCKRTGTQEFKSTQVEQTVGGYMLAHNETKGVALKGAEYTINLELEFSQLNIITHKHMGMGGFPLGTQGTVLSLMSGGFDSTVASYLTMKRGIKTNFVFFNLGGLDHEIGV
;
A
#
# COMPACT_ATOMS: atom_id res chain seq x y z
N LYS A 1 -9.80 -2.83 -5.65
CA LYS A 1 -9.19 -1.61 -5.06
C LYS A 1 -10.24 -0.95 -4.17
N VAL A 2 -9.84 -0.59 -2.96
CA VAL A 2 -10.64 0.24 -2.04
C VAL A 2 -9.84 1.53 -1.84
N GLU A 3 -10.52 2.66 -1.85
CA GLU A 3 -9.93 3.96 -1.62
C GLU A 3 -10.40 4.51 -0.28
N VAL A 4 -9.47 5.07 0.48
CA VAL A 4 -9.72 5.72 1.77
C VAL A 4 -9.17 7.13 1.69
N VAL A 5 -10.05 8.12 1.73
CA VAL A 5 -9.68 9.53 1.76
C VAL A 5 -9.72 10.02 3.21
N CYS A 6 -8.63 10.61 3.67
CA CYS A 6 -8.56 11.12 5.03
C CYS A 6 -7.69 12.39 5.11
N PRO A 7 -7.89 13.25 6.12
CA PRO A 7 -7.02 14.37 6.40
C PRO A 7 -5.57 13.93 6.69
N VAL A 8 -4.61 14.77 6.35
CA VAL A 8 -3.16 14.47 6.50
C VAL A 8 -2.79 14.16 7.95
N GLU A 9 -3.45 14.80 8.91
CA GLU A 9 -3.19 14.66 10.34
C GLU A 9 -3.47 13.24 10.87
N VAL A 10 -4.39 12.51 10.23
CA VAL A 10 -4.79 11.16 10.66
C VAL A 10 -4.23 10.04 9.78
N VAL A 11 -3.46 10.35 8.74
CA VAL A 11 -2.89 9.36 7.80
C VAL A 11 -2.12 8.25 8.53
N ASN A 12 -1.31 8.61 9.54
CA ASN A 12 -0.54 7.64 10.31
C ASN A 12 -1.43 6.66 11.10
N GLU A 13 -2.50 7.15 11.70
CA GLU A 13 -3.46 6.31 12.43
C GLU A 13 -4.21 5.38 11.48
N VAL A 14 -4.71 5.92 10.38
CA VAL A 14 -5.41 5.14 9.34
C VAL A 14 -4.50 4.06 8.78
N ARG A 15 -3.25 4.40 8.42
CA ARG A 15 -2.26 3.45 7.93
C ARG A 15 -2.04 2.31 8.92
N THR A 16 -1.82 2.61 10.21
CA THR A 16 -1.59 1.60 11.25
C THR A 16 -2.78 0.63 11.33
N LYS A 17 -3.99 1.15 11.37
CA LYS A 17 -5.21 0.31 11.40
C LYS A 17 -5.34 -0.57 10.16
N LEU A 18 -5.02 -0.03 8.98
CA LEU A 18 -5.08 -0.79 7.73
C LEU A 18 -3.99 -1.87 7.66
N LEU A 19 -2.79 -1.60 8.19
CA LEU A 19 -1.70 -2.58 8.25
C LEU A 19 -2.07 -3.81 9.09
N ASP A 20 -2.82 -3.61 10.16
CA ASP A 20 -3.26 -4.67 11.08
C ASP A 20 -4.58 -5.34 10.65
N THR A 21 -5.12 -4.95 9.49
CA THR A 21 -6.39 -5.50 8.99
C THR A 21 -6.15 -6.73 8.10
N PRO A 22 -6.64 -7.93 8.50
CA PRO A 22 -6.56 -9.12 7.66
C PRO A 22 -7.28 -8.94 6.33
N GLY A 23 -6.66 -9.46 5.25
CA GLY A 23 -7.19 -9.33 3.89
C GLY A 23 -6.61 -8.16 3.09
N ILE A 24 -5.94 -7.22 3.73
CA ILE A 24 -5.24 -6.12 3.05
C ILE A 24 -3.81 -6.56 2.75
N GLN A 25 -3.50 -6.75 1.48
CA GLN A 25 -2.16 -7.17 1.06
C GLN A 25 -1.20 -6.00 0.88
N GLN A 26 -1.70 -4.86 0.38
CA GLN A 26 -0.87 -3.70 0.08
C GLN A 26 -1.66 -2.42 0.31
N ILE A 27 -0.99 -1.43 0.87
CA ILE A 27 -1.49 -0.08 1.07
C ILE A 27 -0.60 0.86 0.26
N LEU A 28 -1.21 1.69 -0.56
CA LEU A 28 -0.55 2.73 -1.33
C LEU A 28 -0.96 4.08 -0.76
N GLU A 29 0.00 4.84 -0.27
CA GLU A 29 -0.25 6.25 0.02
C GLU A 29 -0.05 7.05 -1.26
N ALA A 30 -0.99 7.92 -1.57
CA ALA A 30 -0.97 8.70 -2.78
C ALA A 30 -1.43 10.14 -2.54
N ILE A 31 -0.87 11.06 -3.29
CA ILE A 31 -1.41 12.41 -3.45
C ILE A 31 -2.22 12.41 -4.73
N GLN A 32 -3.46 12.85 -4.63
CA GLN A 32 -4.42 12.83 -5.71
C GLN A 32 -4.62 14.22 -6.31
N PHE A 33 -4.67 14.26 -7.64
CA PHE A 33 -4.97 15.45 -8.42
C PHE A 33 -6.08 15.14 -9.42
N ASP A 34 -7.08 15.99 -9.45
CA ASP A 34 -8.17 15.88 -10.40
C ASP A 34 -7.93 16.75 -11.65
N ASN A 35 -8.68 16.45 -12.74
CA ASN A 35 -8.64 17.20 -14.00
C ASN A 35 -7.26 17.20 -14.71
N MET A 36 -6.48 16.16 -14.55
CA MET A 36 -5.19 15.97 -15.23
C MET A 36 -5.41 15.42 -16.66
N ASN A 37 -5.70 16.31 -17.59
CA ASN A 37 -6.11 15.95 -18.94
C ASN A 37 -4.96 16.01 -19.96
N THR A 38 -3.87 16.67 -19.66
CA THR A 38 -2.74 16.86 -20.56
C THR A 38 -1.42 16.35 -19.98
N LEU A 39 -0.49 15.94 -20.86
CA LEU A 39 0.85 15.55 -20.45
C LEU A 39 1.62 16.72 -19.80
N ASP A 40 1.32 17.94 -20.19
CA ASP A 40 1.97 19.13 -19.67
C ASP A 40 1.59 19.41 -18.22
N GLU A 41 0.31 19.26 -17.88
CA GLU A 41 -0.16 19.36 -16.49
C GLU A 41 0.47 18.27 -15.61
N ILE A 42 0.44 17.03 -16.09
CA ILE A 42 0.98 15.87 -15.36
C ILE A 42 2.46 16.03 -15.05
N LYS A 43 3.30 16.41 -16.04
CA LYS A 43 4.75 16.52 -15.83
C LYS A 43 5.12 17.58 -14.79
N VAL A 44 4.39 18.72 -14.78
CA VAL A 44 4.65 19.80 -13.82
C VAL A 44 4.30 19.36 -12.40
N VAL A 45 3.09 18.84 -12.21
CA VAL A 45 2.61 18.40 -10.89
C VAL A 45 3.48 17.27 -10.33
N VAL A 46 3.87 16.29 -11.15
CA VAL A 46 4.75 15.20 -10.71
C VAL A 46 6.13 15.72 -10.33
N ASN A 47 6.66 16.69 -11.09
CA ASN A 47 7.94 17.30 -10.76
C ASN A 47 7.88 18.04 -9.41
N ASP A 48 6.84 18.84 -9.17
CA ASP A 48 6.70 19.63 -7.95
C ASP A 48 6.66 18.74 -6.69
N ILE A 49 6.05 17.56 -6.80
CA ILE A 49 5.94 16.62 -5.68
C ILE A 49 7.20 15.76 -5.52
N MET A 50 7.79 15.28 -6.63
CA MET A 50 8.78 14.20 -6.58
C MET A 50 10.23 14.66 -6.83
N ALA A 51 10.46 15.94 -7.13
CA ALA A 51 11.80 16.47 -7.44
C ALA A 51 12.84 16.17 -6.33
N LYS A 52 12.45 16.34 -5.08
CA LYS A 52 13.34 16.11 -3.92
C LYS A 52 13.74 14.64 -3.76
N GLU A 53 12.84 13.74 -4.10
CA GLU A 53 13.04 12.29 -3.93
C GLU A 53 14.06 11.70 -4.90
N ILE A 54 14.21 12.32 -6.08
CA ILE A 54 15.11 11.84 -7.14
C ILE A 54 16.47 12.55 -7.16
N GLN A 55 16.66 13.56 -6.31
CA GLN A 55 17.89 14.36 -6.29
C GLN A 55 19.11 13.48 -6.02
N GLY A 56 20.10 13.54 -6.90
CA GLY A 56 21.33 12.75 -6.82
C GLY A 56 21.14 11.23 -7.00
N LYS A 57 19.99 10.77 -7.52
CA LYS A 57 19.69 9.35 -7.75
C LYS A 57 19.42 9.07 -9.21
N THR A 58 19.58 7.81 -9.60
CA THR A 58 18.96 7.29 -10.82
C THR A 58 17.48 7.03 -10.56
N PHE A 59 16.63 7.34 -11.53
CA PHE A 59 15.19 7.16 -11.36
C PHE A 59 14.50 6.57 -12.59
N VAL A 60 13.28 6.12 -12.41
CA VAL A 60 12.38 5.70 -13.48
C VAL A 60 10.94 6.10 -13.14
N VAL A 61 10.18 6.48 -14.15
CA VAL A 61 8.73 6.72 -14.04
C VAL A 61 7.99 5.48 -14.52
N ARG A 62 6.98 5.05 -13.78
CA ARG A 62 6.06 3.97 -14.13
C ARG A 62 4.65 4.47 -14.01
N CYS A 63 3.89 4.37 -15.08
CA CYS A 63 2.52 4.83 -15.15
C CYS A 63 1.56 3.68 -15.44
N LYS A 64 0.63 3.43 -14.54
CA LYS A 64 -0.53 2.59 -14.78
C LYS A 64 -1.70 3.49 -15.16
N ARG A 65 -2.30 3.22 -16.32
CA ARG A 65 -3.40 4.02 -16.86
C ARG A 65 -4.67 3.21 -17.04
N THR A 66 -5.79 3.82 -16.68
CA THR A 66 -7.14 3.31 -16.94
C THR A 66 -7.98 4.44 -17.51
N GLY A 67 -8.69 4.19 -18.61
CA GLY A 67 -9.54 5.19 -19.26
C GLY A 67 -9.19 5.41 -20.74
N THR A 68 -9.82 6.42 -21.32
CA THR A 68 -9.84 6.70 -22.77
C THR A 68 -9.06 7.96 -23.16
N GLN A 69 -8.04 8.34 -22.37
CA GLN A 69 -7.19 9.50 -22.71
C GLN A 69 -6.51 9.29 -24.07
N GLU A 70 -6.22 10.39 -24.76
CA GLU A 70 -5.58 10.37 -26.09
C GLU A 70 -4.12 9.89 -26.07
N PHE A 71 -3.46 9.93 -24.91
CA PHE A 71 -2.07 9.52 -24.73
C PHE A 71 -1.94 8.17 -24.01
N LYS A 72 -0.86 7.46 -24.27
CA LYS A 72 -0.54 6.15 -23.69
C LYS A 72 0.28 6.32 -22.40
N SER A 73 0.28 5.29 -21.54
CA SER A 73 1.11 5.27 -20.30
C SER A 73 2.60 5.51 -20.61
N THR A 74 3.12 4.93 -21.69
CA THR A 74 4.51 5.14 -22.12
C THR A 74 4.83 6.58 -22.47
N GLN A 75 3.87 7.34 -23.01
CA GLN A 75 4.05 8.76 -23.28
C GLN A 75 4.09 9.58 -21.99
N VAL A 76 3.28 9.22 -20.98
CA VAL A 76 3.37 9.83 -19.65
C VAL A 76 4.76 9.56 -19.05
N GLU A 77 5.22 8.30 -19.07
CA GLU A 77 6.53 7.91 -18.54
C GLU A 77 7.68 8.69 -19.20
N GLN A 78 7.65 8.81 -20.53
CA GLN A 78 8.66 9.53 -21.31
C GLN A 78 8.61 11.03 -21.07
N THR A 79 7.42 11.64 -21.10
CA THR A 79 7.26 13.09 -20.94
C THR A 79 7.64 13.52 -19.53
N VAL A 80 7.14 12.81 -18.50
CA VAL A 80 7.47 13.10 -17.11
C VAL A 80 8.95 12.84 -16.84
N GLY A 81 9.47 11.69 -17.27
CA GLY A 81 10.88 11.33 -17.08
C GLY A 81 11.83 12.31 -17.76
N GLY A 82 11.55 12.71 -18.99
CA GLY A 82 12.34 13.70 -19.74
C GLY A 82 12.28 15.08 -19.10
N TYR A 83 11.11 15.52 -18.67
CA TYR A 83 10.96 16.80 -17.98
C TYR A 83 11.73 16.83 -16.66
N MET A 84 11.60 15.80 -15.85
CA MET A 84 12.30 15.71 -14.56
C MET A 84 13.82 15.62 -14.72
N LEU A 85 14.29 14.91 -15.74
CA LEU A 85 15.72 14.82 -16.06
C LEU A 85 16.30 16.20 -16.45
N ALA A 86 15.54 17.02 -17.16
CA ALA A 86 15.98 18.33 -17.62
C ALA A 86 15.95 19.40 -16.52
N HIS A 87 15.13 19.23 -15.47
CA HIS A 87 14.88 20.27 -14.46
C HIS A 87 15.43 19.92 -13.06
N ASN A 88 16.03 18.74 -12.88
CA ASN A 88 16.53 18.31 -11.57
C ASN A 88 17.96 17.75 -11.67
N GLU A 89 18.72 17.89 -10.60
CA GLU A 89 20.04 17.27 -10.46
C GLU A 89 19.89 15.78 -10.14
N THR A 90 19.93 14.96 -11.18
CA THR A 90 19.78 13.49 -11.08
C THR A 90 20.98 12.79 -11.68
N LYS A 91 21.17 11.50 -11.34
CA LYS A 91 22.16 10.65 -12.02
C LYS A 91 21.65 10.10 -13.36
N GLY A 92 20.41 10.41 -13.74
CA GLY A 92 19.81 9.98 -15.00
C GLY A 92 18.66 9.00 -14.84
N VAL A 93 18.08 8.60 -15.98
CA VAL A 93 16.98 7.62 -16.03
C VAL A 93 17.54 6.22 -16.23
N ALA A 94 17.16 5.29 -15.37
CA ALA A 94 17.55 3.88 -15.45
C ALA A 94 16.30 3.00 -15.55
N LEU A 95 16.02 2.43 -16.73
CA LEU A 95 14.83 1.60 -16.96
C LEU A 95 14.81 0.31 -16.15
N LYS A 96 15.98 -0.17 -15.72
CA LYS A 96 16.18 -1.33 -14.83
C LYS A 96 17.13 -0.95 -13.72
N GLY A 97 16.81 -1.34 -12.49
CA GLY A 97 17.67 -1.11 -11.33
C GLY A 97 17.79 0.35 -10.91
N ALA A 98 16.79 1.20 -11.21
CA ALA A 98 16.76 2.57 -10.72
C ALA A 98 16.76 2.62 -9.18
N GLU A 99 17.51 3.58 -8.62
CA GLU A 99 17.53 3.83 -7.17
C GLU A 99 16.18 4.33 -6.65
N TYR A 100 15.41 5.01 -7.51
CA TYR A 100 14.06 5.48 -7.18
C TYR A 100 13.06 5.20 -8.31
N THR A 101 11.87 4.75 -7.95
CA THR A 101 10.78 4.52 -8.91
C THR A 101 9.60 5.41 -8.58
N ILE A 102 9.29 6.35 -9.46
CA ILE A 102 8.09 7.18 -9.39
C ILE A 102 6.93 6.36 -9.95
N ASN A 103 5.94 6.07 -9.12
CA ASN A 103 4.77 5.31 -9.53
C ASN A 103 3.57 6.23 -9.65
N LEU A 104 2.97 6.24 -10.81
CA LEU A 104 1.80 7.02 -11.15
C LEU A 104 0.63 6.08 -11.49
N GLU A 105 -0.55 6.37 -10.98
CA GLU A 105 -1.78 5.76 -11.44
C GLU A 105 -2.68 6.87 -12.01
N LEU A 106 -3.03 6.75 -13.27
CA LEU A 106 -3.94 7.68 -13.95
C LEU A 106 -5.25 6.96 -14.27
N GLU A 107 -6.31 7.35 -13.59
CA GLU A 107 -7.65 6.81 -13.78
C GLU A 107 -8.54 7.92 -14.37
N PHE A 108 -8.87 7.80 -15.65
CA PHE A 108 -9.51 8.88 -16.40
C PHE A 108 -8.71 10.19 -16.27
N SER A 109 -9.27 11.27 -15.71
CA SER A 109 -8.58 12.55 -15.48
C SER A 109 -7.98 12.68 -14.06
N GLN A 110 -7.98 11.62 -13.27
CA GLN A 110 -7.48 11.62 -11.90
C GLN A 110 -6.09 11.02 -11.86
N LEU A 111 -5.11 11.79 -11.41
CA LEU A 111 -3.72 11.38 -11.21
C LEU A 111 -3.45 11.08 -9.75
N ASN A 112 -3.02 9.87 -9.46
CA ASN A 112 -2.51 9.46 -8.16
C ASN A 112 -0.99 9.31 -8.22
N ILE A 113 -0.27 10.14 -7.49
CA ILE A 113 1.19 10.05 -7.31
C ILE A 113 1.44 9.23 -6.07
N ILE A 114 1.97 8.01 -6.24
CA ILE A 114 2.23 7.09 -5.13
C ILE A 114 3.49 7.51 -4.40
N THR A 115 3.35 7.94 -3.16
CA THR A 115 4.47 8.38 -2.31
C THR A 115 5.07 7.24 -1.50
N HIS A 116 4.23 6.35 -0.96
CA HIS A 116 4.68 5.20 -0.16
C HIS A 116 3.91 3.93 -0.49
N LYS A 117 4.59 2.80 -0.33
CA LYS A 117 4.01 1.46 -0.45
C LYS A 117 4.28 0.68 0.83
N HIS A 118 3.24 0.16 1.44
CA HIS A 118 3.33 -0.65 2.63
C HIS A 118 2.75 -2.04 2.37
N MET A 119 3.39 -3.05 2.89
CA MET A 119 2.85 -4.41 2.87
C MET A 119 1.95 -4.60 4.08
N GLY A 120 0.68 -4.89 3.83
CA GLY A 120 -0.28 -5.21 4.87
C GLY A 120 -0.16 -6.65 5.36
N MET A 121 -1.04 -7.04 6.28
CA MET A 121 -1.08 -8.38 6.87
C MET A 121 -1.33 -9.47 5.83
N GLY A 122 -2.00 -9.16 4.73
CA GLY A 122 -2.41 -10.12 3.71
C GLY A 122 -3.47 -11.10 4.23
N GLY A 123 -3.54 -12.27 3.62
CA GLY A 123 -4.55 -13.27 3.97
C GLY A 123 -5.93 -12.96 3.41
N PHE A 124 -6.97 -13.31 4.17
CA PHE A 124 -8.36 -13.08 3.78
C PHE A 124 -9.09 -12.25 4.84
N PRO A 125 -10.12 -11.49 4.45
CA PRO A 125 -10.93 -10.76 5.42
C PRO A 125 -11.53 -11.70 6.46
N LEU A 126 -11.50 -11.28 7.72
CA LEU A 126 -11.93 -12.10 8.85
C LEU A 126 -13.40 -12.54 8.71
N GLY A 127 -13.66 -13.82 8.97
CA GLY A 127 -15.01 -14.41 8.91
C GLY A 127 -15.45 -14.86 7.51
N THR A 128 -14.62 -14.73 6.47
CA THR A 128 -14.99 -15.13 5.09
C THR A 128 -14.77 -16.60 4.79
N GLN A 129 -14.03 -17.34 5.63
CA GLN A 129 -13.62 -18.73 5.41
C GLN A 129 -14.25 -19.73 6.42
N GLY A 130 -15.41 -19.38 6.97
CA GLY A 130 -16.10 -20.22 7.95
C GLY A 130 -15.67 -19.96 9.40
N THR A 131 -15.95 -20.90 10.29
CA THR A 131 -15.74 -20.79 11.74
C THR A 131 -15.04 -22.01 12.29
N VAL A 132 -14.08 -21.81 13.19
CA VAL A 132 -13.42 -22.89 13.94
C VAL A 132 -13.46 -22.61 15.43
N LEU A 133 -13.28 -23.67 16.22
CA LEU A 133 -13.06 -23.62 17.64
C LEU A 133 -11.58 -23.95 17.91
N SER A 134 -10.84 -23.01 18.47
CA SER A 134 -9.44 -23.15 18.85
C SER A 134 -9.32 -23.49 20.33
N LEU A 135 -8.63 -24.57 20.65
CA LEU A 135 -8.33 -24.96 22.00
C LEU A 135 -7.06 -24.21 22.47
N MET A 136 -7.22 -23.38 23.48
CA MET A 136 -6.11 -22.63 24.08
C MET A 136 -5.52 -23.41 25.23
N SER A 137 -4.21 -23.63 25.18
CA SER A 137 -3.46 -24.36 26.22
C SER A 137 -2.59 -23.45 27.09
N GLY A 138 -2.56 -22.13 26.80
CA GLY A 138 -1.62 -21.19 27.40
C GLY A 138 -0.20 -21.24 26.82
N GLY A 139 0.05 -22.16 25.88
CA GLY A 139 1.33 -22.25 25.16
C GLY A 139 1.37 -21.44 23.88
N PHE A 140 2.60 -21.16 23.41
CA PHE A 140 2.81 -20.38 22.17
C PHE A 140 2.19 -21.04 20.92
N ASP A 141 2.19 -22.37 20.85
CA ASP A 141 1.70 -23.10 19.67
C ASP A 141 0.21 -22.86 19.42
N SER A 142 -0.62 -22.88 20.47
CA SER A 142 -2.06 -22.62 20.36
C SER A 142 -2.34 -21.18 19.94
N THR A 143 -1.57 -20.22 20.42
CA THR A 143 -1.66 -18.79 20.04
C THR A 143 -1.28 -18.59 18.59
N VAL A 144 -0.14 -19.16 18.15
CA VAL A 144 0.33 -19.06 16.77
C VAL A 144 -0.65 -19.74 15.79
N ALA A 145 -1.14 -20.94 16.12
CA ALA A 145 -2.12 -21.65 15.31
C ALA A 145 -3.42 -20.84 15.15
N SER A 146 -3.89 -20.24 16.24
CA SER A 146 -5.07 -19.37 16.22
C SER A 146 -4.86 -18.13 15.34
N TYR A 147 -3.71 -17.48 15.46
CA TYR A 147 -3.34 -16.33 14.62
C TYR A 147 -3.31 -16.70 13.13
N LEU A 148 -2.65 -17.81 12.78
CA LEU A 148 -2.57 -18.28 11.40
C LEU A 148 -3.95 -18.62 10.82
N THR A 149 -4.85 -19.14 11.65
CA THR A 149 -6.23 -19.46 11.29
C THR A 149 -7.03 -18.17 11.02
N MET A 150 -6.93 -17.18 11.91
CA MET A 150 -7.55 -15.86 11.73
C MET A 150 -7.01 -15.13 10.50
N LYS A 151 -5.69 -15.18 10.27
CA LYS A 151 -5.06 -14.58 9.09
C LYS A 151 -5.60 -15.18 7.77
N ARG A 152 -6.06 -16.42 7.80
CA ARG A 152 -6.75 -17.08 6.66
C ARG A 152 -8.22 -16.71 6.52
N GLY A 153 -8.72 -15.77 7.32
CA GLY A 153 -10.10 -15.28 7.24
C GLY A 153 -11.12 -16.17 7.95
N ILE A 154 -10.66 -17.09 8.79
CA ILE A 154 -11.54 -18.01 9.54
C ILE A 154 -11.96 -17.30 10.84
N LYS A 155 -13.27 -17.26 11.12
CA LYS A 155 -13.77 -16.79 12.41
C LYS A 155 -13.36 -17.80 13.47
N THR A 156 -12.49 -17.41 14.40
CA THR A 156 -11.95 -18.29 15.43
C THR A 156 -12.60 -17.97 16.78
N ASN A 157 -13.29 -18.97 17.34
CA ASN A 157 -13.76 -18.96 18.71
C ASN A 157 -12.74 -19.71 19.56
N PHE A 158 -12.58 -19.30 20.83
CA PHE A 158 -11.58 -19.87 21.71
C PHE A 158 -12.24 -20.65 22.83
N VAL A 159 -11.65 -21.79 23.17
CA VAL A 159 -12.02 -22.59 24.35
C VAL A 159 -10.78 -22.84 25.17
N PHE A 160 -10.88 -22.54 26.44
CA PHE A 160 -9.86 -22.85 27.43
C PHE A 160 -10.45 -23.76 28.49
N PHE A 161 -9.76 -24.86 28.80
CA PHE A 161 -10.12 -25.76 29.89
C PHE A 161 -9.28 -25.44 31.13
N ASN A 162 -9.89 -24.75 32.09
CA ASN A 162 -9.20 -24.43 33.35
C ASN A 162 -9.18 -25.64 34.28
N LEU A 163 -8.12 -26.43 34.17
CA LEU A 163 -7.89 -27.60 35.00
C LEU A 163 -6.97 -27.30 36.23
N GLY A 164 -6.36 -26.11 36.27
CA GLY A 164 -5.39 -25.70 37.28
C GLY A 164 -5.80 -24.55 38.20
N GLY A 165 -7.07 -24.05 38.09
CA GLY A 165 -7.52 -22.94 38.90
C GLY A 165 -6.98 -21.58 38.45
N LEU A 166 -6.87 -20.62 39.40
CA LEU A 166 -6.48 -19.22 39.12
C LEU A 166 -5.06 -19.11 38.52
N ASP A 167 -4.12 -19.95 38.94
CA ASP A 167 -2.75 -19.91 38.43
C ASP A 167 -2.68 -20.28 36.94
N HIS A 168 -3.64 -21.03 36.44
CA HIS A 168 -3.74 -21.43 35.04
C HIS A 168 -4.42 -20.38 34.15
N GLU A 169 -5.28 -19.54 34.75
CA GLU A 169 -5.97 -18.46 34.04
C GLU A 169 -5.01 -17.30 33.65
N ILE A 170 -4.01 -17.05 34.47
CA ILE A 170 -3.05 -15.95 34.29
C ILE A 170 -2.15 -16.19 33.05
N GLY A 171 -1.96 -17.46 32.68
CA GLY A 171 -1.09 -17.87 31.57
C GLY A 171 -1.75 -17.93 30.16
N VAL A 172 -3.06 -17.71 30.08
CA VAL A 172 -3.85 -17.80 28.85
C VAL A 172 -4.39 -16.45 28.44
#